data_51fe12077de8fc293af3c60466126ba3
#
_entry.id   51fe12077de8fc293af3c60466126ba3
#
_cell.length_a   1.000
_cell.length_b   1.000
_cell.length_c   1.000
_cell.angle_alpha   90.00
_cell.angle_beta   90.00
_cell.angle_gamma   90.00
#
_symmetry.space_group_name_H-M   'P 1'
#
loop_
_entity.id
_entity.type
_entity.pdbx_description
1 polymer ?
#
loop_
_entity_poly.entity_id
_entity_poly.type
_entity_poly.pdbx_seq_one_letter_code
_entity_poly.pdbx_strand_id
1 'polypeptide(L)'
;DPPPKFGLKDGDRIVWIGNTLVEREQRYGYWETALHAAYPKINFTLRNLGWSGDTVHGDARAGFDTPEKGFERLVALTKELKPTVVVVCYGHNESFDGEAGVEKFTKQLEKLLDSLAPTKARTVLMSPTPFEKVAPLTDAELRNKNLALYRDAIKSVAGKRELEFVDGFANVQAQTASEPHTENGLHMAAAGYHNTA
;
A
#
# COMPACT_ATOMS: atom_id res chain seq x y z
N ASP A 1 6.21 22.03 -13.25
CA ASP A 1 5.99 21.24 -12.02
C ASP A 1 7.33 21.08 -11.32
N PRO A 2 7.41 21.24 -10.00
CA PRO A 2 8.63 20.92 -9.28
C PRO A 2 8.95 19.43 -9.52
N PRO A 3 10.25 19.07 -9.65
CA PRO A 3 10.62 17.68 -9.83
C PRO A 3 10.06 16.85 -8.67
N PRO A 4 9.66 15.59 -8.91
CA PRO A 4 9.12 14.75 -7.84
C PRO A 4 10.14 14.73 -6.69
N LYS A 5 9.66 14.99 -5.47
CA LYS A 5 10.49 15.02 -4.26
C LYS A 5 11.18 13.66 -4.00
N PHE A 6 10.62 12.59 -4.58
CA PHE A 6 11.10 11.23 -4.47
C PHE A 6 11.74 10.75 -5.77
N GLY A 7 12.93 10.20 -5.69
CA GLY A 7 13.61 9.53 -6.79
C GLY A 7 14.40 8.32 -6.30
N LEU A 8 14.45 7.25 -7.09
CA LEU A 8 15.30 6.10 -6.80
C LEU A 8 16.78 6.44 -6.99
N LYS A 9 17.62 5.81 -6.21
CA LYS A 9 19.08 5.92 -6.25
C LYS A 9 19.70 4.57 -6.57
N ASP A 10 20.87 4.59 -7.17
CA ASP A 10 21.63 3.37 -7.41
C ASP A 10 21.91 2.64 -6.09
N GLY A 11 21.70 1.34 -6.07
CA GLY A 11 21.82 0.51 -4.87
C GLY A 11 20.62 0.54 -3.93
N ASP A 12 19.50 1.17 -4.30
CA ASP A 12 18.29 1.15 -3.46
C ASP A 12 17.76 -0.26 -3.23
N ARG A 13 17.34 -0.49 -2.00
CA ARG A 13 16.63 -1.69 -1.58
C ARG A 13 15.21 -1.29 -1.18
N ILE A 14 14.28 -1.56 -2.09
CA ILE A 14 12.87 -1.23 -1.91
C ILE A 14 12.18 -2.40 -1.22
N VAL A 15 11.45 -2.13 -0.16
CA VAL A 15 10.57 -3.11 0.48
C VAL A 15 9.15 -2.58 0.43
N TRP A 16 8.25 -3.34 -0.19
CA TRP A 16 6.82 -3.10 -0.17
C TRP A 16 6.17 -3.88 0.97
N ILE A 17 5.41 -3.17 1.80
CA ILE A 17 4.58 -3.77 2.86
C ILE A 17 3.14 -3.35 2.66
N GLY A 18 2.21 -4.26 2.92
CA GLY A 18 0.80 -4.03 2.71
C GLY A 18 -0.02 -5.31 2.74
N ASN A 19 -1.25 -5.16 2.32
CA ASN A 19 -2.25 -6.23 2.26
C ASN A 19 -2.26 -6.96 0.90
N THR A 20 -3.41 -7.53 0.57
CA THR A 20 -3.67 -8.30 -0.65
C THR A 20 -3.31 -7.52 -1.93
N LEU A 21 -3.52 -6.21 -1.98
CA LEU A 21 -3.18 -5.39 -3.15
C LEU A 21 -1.67 -5.48 -3.45
N VAL A 22 -0.85 -5.34 -2.44
CA VAL A 22 0.62 -5.44 -2.57
C VAL A 22 1.04 -6.89 -2.82
N GLU A 23 0.46 -7.86 -2.11
CA GLU A 23 0.80 -9.28 -2.27
C GLU A 23 0.53 -9.77 -3.68
N ARG A 24 -0.63 -9.45 -4.24
CA ARG A 24 -1.04 -9.94 -5.58
C ARG A 24 -0.24 -9.32 -6.72
N GLU A 25 0.40 -8.18 -6.52
CA GLU A 25 1.30 -7.58 -7.51
C GLU A 25 2.41 -8.57 -7.92
N GLN A 26 2.86 -9.44 -7.01
CA GLN A 26 3.85 -10.48 -7.30
C GLN A 26 3.43 -11.45 -8.42
N ARG A 27 2.13 -11.60 -8.68
CA ARG A 27 1.63 -12.45 -9.77
C ARG A 27 1.81 -11.79 -11.13
N TYR A 28 1.74 -10.46 -11.16
CA TYR A 28 1.66 -9.68 -12.39
C TYR A 28 2.95 -8.94 -12.71
N GLY A 29 3.62 -8.39 -11.71
CA GLY A 29 4.90 -7.69 -11.84
C GLY A 29 4.85 -6.38 -12.64
N TYR A 30 3.67 -5.79 -12.86
CA TYR A 30 3.56 -4.58 -13.67
C TYR A 30 4.18 -3.36 -13.00
N TRP A 31 3.96 -3.18 -11.70
CA TRP A 31 4.53 -2.05 -10.97
C TRP A 31 6.05 -2.15 -10.85
N GLU A 32 6.58 -3.35 -10.57
CA GLU A 32 8.02 -3.56 -10.55
C GLU A 32 8.63 -3.32 -11.94
N THR A 33 7.98 -3.82 -12.99
CA THR A 33 8.41 -3.59 -14.39
C THR A 33 8.40 -2.11 -14.75
N ALA A 34 7.34 -1.37 -14.37
CA ALA A 34 7.25 0.07 -14.61
C ALA A 34 8.37 0.85 -13.91
N LEU A 35 8.70 0.48 -12.66
CA LEU A 35 9.82 1.09 -11.95
C LEU A 35 11.15 0.84 -12.68
N HIS A 36 11.42 -0.39 -13.12
CA HIS A 36 12.62 -0.68 -13.90
C HIS A 36 12.66 0.06 -15.25
N ALA A 37 11.52 0.19 -15.91
CA ALA A 37 11.40 0.96 -17.14
C ALA A 37 11.62 2.47 -16.93
N ALA A 38 11.12 3.02 -15.83
CA ALA A 38 11.29 4.44 -15.47
C ALA A 38 12.73 4.77 -15.04
N TYR A 39 13.46 3.80 -14.49
CA TYR A 39 14.82 3.98 -13.98
C TYR A 39 15.83 3.01 -14.62
N PRO A 40 15.99 2.99 -15.95
CA PRO A 40 16.77 1.96 -16.68
C PRO A 40 18.27 2.00 -16.41
N LYS A 41 18.78 3.06 -15.78
CA LYS A 41 20.20 3.24 -15.47
C LYS A 41 20.52 3.07 -13.98
N ILE A 42 19.52 2.73 -13.19
CA ILE A 42 19.66 2.59 -11.73
C ILE A 42 19.49 1.12 -11.37
N ASN A 43 20.46 0.57 -10.63
CA ASN A 43 20.34 -0.75 -10.05
C ASN A 43 19.63 -0.64 -8.72
N PHE A 44 18.53 -1.32 -8.57
CA PHE A 44 17.82 -1.46 -7.31
C PHE A 44 17.26 -2.88 -7.15
N THR A 45 16.92 -3.24 -5.94
CA THR A 45 16.22 -4.48 -5.64
C THR A 45 14.87 -4.18 -5.03
N LEU A 46 13.87 -5.01 -5.33
CA LEU A 46 12.56 -4.93 -4.74
C LEU A 46 12.24 -6.22 -3.99
N ARG A 47 11.68 -6.10 -2.81
CA ARG A 47 11.15 -7.20 -2.01
C ARG A 47 9.72 -6.88 -1.61
N ASN A 48 8.82 -7.74 -1.99
CA ASN A 48 7.40 -7.61 -1.69
C ASN A 48 7.10 -8.45 -0.44
N LEU A 49 6.74 -7.78 0.64
CA LEU A 49 6.26 -8.34 1.90
C LEU A 49 4.74 -8.17 2.07
N GLY A 50 3.99 -7.94 0.98
CA GLY A 50 2.54 -7.95 1.02
C GLY A 50 2.01 -9.29 1.56
N TRP A 51 0.90 -9.24 2.29
CA TRP A 51 0.29 -10.44 2.86
C TRP A 51 -1.23 -10.35 2.74
N SER A 52 -1.83 -11.36 2.11
CA SER A 52 -3.28 -11.39 1.88
C SER A 52 -4.07 -11.23 3.17
N GLY A 53 -5.05 -10.33 3.15
CA GLY A 53 -5.92 -10.07 4.30
C GLY A 53 -5.28 -9.30 5.44
N ASP A 54 -4.02 -8.88 5.31
CA ASP A 54 -3.31 -8.18 6.40
C ASP A 54 -3.85 -6.78 6.65
N THR A 55 -3.63 -6.30 7.85
CA THR A 55 -3.92 -4.94 8.30
C THR A 55 -2.64 -4.28 8.81
N VAL A 56 -2.71 -2.98 9.06
CA VAL A 56 -1.61 -2.22 9.68
C VAL A 56 -1.27 -2.73 11.10
N HIS A 57 -2.15 -3.55 11.68
CA HIS A 57 -1.92 -4.23 12.95
C HIS A 57 -1.11 -5.53 12.81
N GLY A 58 -0.95 -6.07 11.59
CA GLY A 58 -0.26 -7.33 11.36
C GLY A 58 -1.10 -8.57 11.67
N ASP A 59 -2.41 -8.44 11.69
CA ASP A 59 -3.33 -9.50 12.14
C ASP A 59 -3.16 -10.81 11.37
N ALA A 60 -3.05 -10.73 10.03
CA ALA A 60 -2.89 -11.91 9.19
C ALA A 60 -1.52 -12.61 9.36
N ARG A 61 -0.53 -11.90 9.90
CA ARG A 61 0.81 -12.42 10.15
C ARG A 61 0.95 -13.08 11.52
N ALA A 62 -0.07 -12.95 12.37
CA ALA A 62 -0.09 -13.55 13.70
C ALA A 62 -0.06 -15.07 13.64
N GLY A 63 -0.70 -15.70 12.65
CA GLY A 63 -0.87 -17.14 12.59
C GLY A 63 -1.72 -17.63 13.79
N PHE A 64 -1.12 -18.43 14.67
CA PHE A 64 -1.76 -18.89 15.92
C PHE A 64 -1.39 -18.04 17.15
N ASP A 65 -0.59 -16.97 16.97
CA ASP A 65 -0.19 -16.04 18.02
C ASP A 65 -1.14 -14.85 18.10
N THR A 66 -0.80 -13.88 18.96
CA THR A 66 -1.57 -12.63 19.07
C THR A 66 -1.27 -11.65 17.93
N PRO A 67 -2.18 -10.71 17.62
CA PRO A 67 -1.95 -9.65 16.63
C PRO A 67 -0.63 -8.90 16.86
N GLU A 68 -0.24 -8.65 18.12
CA GLU A 68 1.01 -8.00 18.47
C GLU A 68 2.23 -8.78 17.93
N LYS A 69 2.17 -10.11 17.96
CA LYS A 69 3.22 -10.97 17.39
C LYS A 69 3.26 -10.88 15.88
N GLY A 70 2.12 -10.74 15.22
CA GLY A 70 2.04 -10.47 13.79
C GLY A 70 2.69 -9.14 13.41
N PHE A 71 2.41 -8.09 14.18
CA PHE A 71 3.06 -6.78 14.01
C PHE A 71 4.58 -6.84 14.24
N GLU A 72 5.03 -7.52 15.31
CA GLU A 72 6.46 -7.72 15.58
C GLU A 72 7.15 -8.41 14.40
N ARG A 73 6.52 -9.44 13.81
CA ARG A 73 7.04 -10.14 12.61
C ARG A 73 7.16 -9.23 11.40
N LEU A 74 6.13 -8.42 11.12
CA LEU A 74 6.17 -7.45 10.03
C LEU A 74 7.36 -6.50 10.18
N VAL A 75 7.51 -5.91 11.36
CA VAL A 75 8.60 -4.96 11.66
C VAL A 75 9.97 -5.64 11.57
N ALA A 76 10.10 -6.84 12.15
CA ALA A 76 11.36 -7.59 12.17
C ALA A 76 11.82 -7.96 10.75
N LEU A 77 10.93 -8.55 9.94
CA LEU A 77 11.22 -8.92 8.54
C LEU A 77 11.58 -7.70 7.70
N THR A 78 10.85 -6.58 7.87
CA THR A 78 11.16 -5.36 7.15
C THR A 78 12.56 -4.85 7.49
N LYS A 79 12.93 -4.84 8.77
CA LYS A 79 14.27 -4.41 9.22
C LYS A 79 15.39 -5.35 8.75
N GLU A 80 15.15 -6.65 8.73
CA GLU A 80 16.12 -7.66 8.29
C GLU A 80 16.56 -7.43 6.84
N LEU A 81 15.64 -6.99 5.98
CA LEU A 81 15.93 -6.65 4.59
C LEU A 81 16.74 -5.36 4.42
N LYS A 82 17.01 -4.62 5.49
CA LYS A 82 17.80 -3.38 5.49
C LYS A 82 17.34 -2.42 4.38
N PRO A 83 16.06 -2.03 4.33
CA PRO A 83 15.54 -1.20 3.26
C PRO A 83 16.20 0.17 3.23
N THR A 84 16.32 0.75 2.04
CA THR A 84 16.62 2.17 1.82
C THR A 84 15.35 2.94 1.42
N VAL A 85 14.35 2.20 0.97
CA VAL A 85 13.02 2.69 0.64
C VAL A 85 11.99 1.69 1.18
N VAL A 86 10.96 2.19 1.86
CA VAL A 86 9.79 1.40 2.26
C VAL A 86 8.54 2.01 1.67
N VAL A 87 7.76 1.21 0.96
CA VAL A 87 6.42 1.59 0.49
C VAL A 87 5.39 0.89 1.36
N VAL A 88 4.47 1.67 1.94
CA VAL A 88 3.45 1.20 2.88
C VAL A 88 2.08 1.40 2.26
N CYS A 89 1.30 0.31 2.11
CA CYS A 89 -0.05 0.34 1.55
C CYS A 89 -1.02 -0.47 2.41
N TYR A 90 -1.69 0.19 3.35
CA TYR A 90 -2.76 -0.34 4.20
C TYR A 90 -3.99 0.56 4.14
N GLY A 91 -5.05 0.21 4.83
CA GLY A 91 -6.29 0.98 4.94
C GLY A 91 -7.48 0.35 4.23
N HIS A 92 -7.26 -0.59 3.31
CA HIS A 92 -8.35 -1.23 2.57
C HIS A 92 -9.21 -2.13 3.47
N ASN A 93 -8.56 -3.05 4.21
CA ASN A 93 -9.27 -3.95 5.14
C ASN A 93 -9.83 -3.18 6.34
N GLU A 94 -9.08 -2.22 6.85
CA GLU A 94 -9.50 -1.38 7.97
C GLU A 94 -10.71 -0.52 7.63
N SER A 95 -10.91 -0.19 6.34
CA SER A 95 -12.07 0.62 5.91
C SER A 95 -13.44 -0.04 6.15
N PHE A 96 -13.47 -1.36 6.40
CA PHE A 96 -14.70 -2.06 6.80
C PHE A 96 -15.19 -1.63 8.18
N ASP A 97 -14.34 -1.07 9.03
CA ASP A 97 -14.71 -0.49 10.32
C ASP A 97 -15.36 0.91 10.20
N GLY A 98 -15.48 1.43 8.96
CA GLY A 98 -16.06 2.73 8.69
C GLY A 98 -15.33 3.87 9.37
N GLU A 99 -16.04 4.98 9.62
CA GLU A 99 -15.48 6.18 10.25
C GLU A 99 -14.93 5.90 11.67
N ALA A 100 -15.57 5.03 12.43
CA ALA A 100 -15.18 4.69 13.80
C ALA A 100 -13.78 4.04 13.89
N GLY A 101 -13.30 3.39 12.82
CA GLY A 101 -12.00 2.76 12.78
C GLY A 101 -10.85 3.70 12.45
N VAL A 102 -11.11 4.89 11.89
CA VAL A 102 -10.09 5.79 11.33
C VAL A 102 -9.03 6.21 12.37
N GLU A 103 -9.46 6.56 13.58
CA GLU A 103 -8.52 6.98 14.63
C GLU A 103 -7.59 5.83 15.04
N LYS A 104 -8.14 4.64 15.23
CA LYS A 104 -7.38 3.42 15.57
C LYS A 104 -6.37 3.08 14.47
N PHE A 105 -6.81 3.11 13.21
CA PHE A 105 -5.96 2.90 12.05
C PHE A 105 -4.81 3.92 11.99
N THR A 106 -5.12 5.21 12.15
CA THR A 106 -4.12 6.29 12.08
C THR A 106 -3.05 6.13 13.14
N LYS A 107 -3.44 5.86 14.41
CA LYS A 107 -2.50 5.60 15.49
C LYS A 107 -1.58 4.41 15.21
N GLN A 108 -2.13 3.34 14.64
CA GLN A 108 -1.35 2.16 14.34
C GLN A 108 -0.42 2.38 13.14
N LEU A 109 -0.86 3.13 12.12
CA LEU A 109 0.00 3.54 11.01
C LEU A 109 1.20 4.35 11.51
N GLU A 110 0.96 5.33 12.39
CA GLU A 110 2.03 6.11 13.02
C GLU A 110 2.98 5.22 13.82
N LYS A 111 2.46 4.27 14.61
CA LYS A 111 3.27 3.28 15.35
C LYS A 111 4.13 2.43 14.42
N LEU A 112 3.59 2.02 13.26
CA LEU A 112 4.36 1.27 12.25
C LEU A 112 5.52 2.11 11.72
N LEU A 113 5.26 3.37 11.35
CA LEU A 113 6.28 4.29 10.86
C LEU A 113 7.37 4.53 11.91
N ASP A 114 7.00 4.75 13.17
CA ASP A 114 7.96 4.92 14.27
C ASP A 114 8.80 3.65 14.50
N SER A 115 8.17 2.48 14.38
CA SER A 115 8.87 1.20 14.50
C SER A 115 9.88 0.96 13.38
N LEU A 116 9.66 1.54 12.19
CA LEU A 116 10.55 1.44 11.04
C LEU A 116 11.58 2.58 10.97
N ALA A 117 11.40 3.67 11.71
CA ALA A 117 12.30 4.82 11.71
C ALA A 117 13.79 4.47 11.92
N PRO A 118 14.17 3.46 12.76
CA PRO A 118 15.57 3.07 12.93
C PRO A 118 16.25 2.56 11.64
N THR A 119 15.49 2.14 10.62
CA THR A 119 16.04 1.74 9.31
C THR A 119 16.62 2.92 8.54
N LYS A 120 16.16 4.15 8.84
CA LYS A 120 16.45 5.39 8.09
C LYS A 120 16.04 5.30 6.61
N ALA A 121 15.14 4.38 6.28
CA ALA A 121 14.60 4.25 4.92
C ALA A 121 13.72 5.46 4.57
N ARG A 122 13.79 5.90 3.33
CA ARG A 122 12.80 6.85 2.78
C ARG A 122 11.47 6.13 2.68
N THR A 123 10.43 6.74 3.20
CA THR A 123 9.12 6.09 3.25
C THR A 123 8.15 6.75 2.27
N VAL A 124 7.43 5.92 1.54
CA VAL A 124 6.32 6.30 0.66
C VAL A 124 5.04 5.71 1.24
N LEU A 125 4.04 6.53 1.48
CA LEU A 125 2.71 6.07 1.84
C LEU A 125 1.85 6.00 0.56
N MET A 126 1.23 4.86 0.33
CA MET A 126 0.34 4.64 -0.79
C MET A 126 -1.07 4.36 -0.27
N SER A 127 -2.08 5.09 -0.76
CA SER A 127 -3.45 4.74 -0.46
C SER A 127 -3.88 3.48 -1.22
N PRO A 128 -4.84 2.71 -0.68
CA PRO A 128 -5.45 1.62 -1.42
C PRO A 128 -6.21 2.15 -2.64
N THR A 129 -6.47 1.26 -3.59
CA THR A 129 -7.32 1.53 -4.76
C THR A 129 -8.80 1.41 -4.40
N PRO A 130 -9.70 2.09 -5.11
CA PRO A 130 -11.13 2.04 -4.80
C PRO A 130 -11.74 0.67 -5.06
N PHE A 131 -12.84 0.39 -4.36
CA PHE A 131 -13.75 -0.69 -4.73
C PHE A 131 -14.41 -0.38 -6.07
N GLU A 132 -14.65 -1.40 -6.87
CA GLU A 132 -15.27 -1.28 -8.18
C GLU A 132 -16.62 -2.01 -8.21
N LYS A 133 -17.60 -1.46 -8.93
CA LYS A 133 -18.91 -2.11 -9.09
C LYS A 133 -18.83 -3.26 -10.08
N VAL A 134 -18.24 -4.35 -9.65
CA VAL A 134 -18.08 -5.61 -10.39
C VAL A 134 -18.66 -6.73 -9.55
N ALA A 135 -19.46 -7.60 -10.17
CA ALA A 135 -20.06 -8.73 -9.45
C ALA A 135 -19.01 -9.58 -8.74
N PRO A 136 -19.25 -10.07 -7.52
CA PRO A 136 -20.51 -9.98 -6.76
C PRO A 136 -20.71 -8.66 -5.99
N LEU A 137 -19.76 -7.72 -6.02
CA LEU A 137 -19.82 -6.49 -5.23
C LEU A 137 -20.85 -5.50 -5.82
N THR A 138 -21.84 -5.15 -5.02
CA THR A 138 -22.92 -4.24 -5.44
C THR A 138 -22.90 -2.89 -4.74
N ASP A 139 -22.22 -2.78 -3.60
CA ASP A 139 -22.20 -1.64 -2.69
C ASP A 139 -20.88 -0.82 -2.74
N ALA A 140 -20.16 -0.88 -3.87
CA ALA A 140 -18.86 -0.24 -4.05
C ALA A 140 -18.88 1.26 -3.70
N GLU A 141 -19.95 1.98 -4.03
CA GLU A 141 -20.07 3.41 -3.73
C GLU A 141 -20.07 3.70 -2.22
N LEU A 142 -20.80 2.89 -1.44
CA LEU A 142 -20.83 3.02 0.02
C LEU A 142 -19.46 2.69 0.62
N ARG A 143 -18.83 1.62 0.14
CA ARG A 143 -17.49 1.22 0.60
C ARG A 143 -16.44 2.27 0.27
N ASN A 144 -16.52 2.91 -0.88
CA ASN A 144 -15.61 3.96 -1.29
C ASN A 144 -15.75 5.23 -0.44
N LYS A 145 -16.94 5.53 0.10
CA LYS A 145 -17.11 6.62 1.08
C LYS A 145 -16.28 6.34 2.34
N ASN A 146 -16.33 5.13 2.86
CA ASN A 146 -15.52 4.74 4.00
C ASN A 146 -14.02 4.73 3.65
N LEU A 147 -13.66 4.10 2.53
CA LEU A 147 -12.26 4.00 2.10
C LEU A 147 -11.61 5.37 1.88
N ALA A 148 -12.37 6.36 1.40
CA ALA A 148 -11.89 7.73 1.25
C ALA A 148 -11.43 8.34 2.58
N LEU A 149 -12.09 8.01 3.71
CA LEU A 149 -11.66 8.48 5.04
C LEU A 149 -10.26 7.95 5.40
N TYR A 150 -9.99 6.70 5.07
CA TYR A 150 -8.67 6.08 5.29
C TYR A 150 -7.62 6.63 4.34
N ARG A 151 -7.96 6.84 3.06
CA ARG A 151 -7.10 7.55 2.10
C ARG A 151 -6.70 8.93 2.64
N ASP A 152 -7.66 9.70 3.15
CA ASP A 152 -7.42 11.03 3.68
C ASP A 152 -6.58 10.99 4.97
N ALA A 153 -6.79 10.00 5.83
CA ALA A 153 -5.96 9.76 7.00
C ALA A 153 -4.49 9.47 6.61
N ILE A 154 -4.27 8.59 5.64
CA ILE A 154 -2.92 8.27 5.12
C ILE A 154 -2.26 9.54 4.56
N LYS A 155 -2.98 10.31 3.75
CA LYS A 155 -2.51 11.57 3.18
C LYS A 155 -2.15 12.59 4.27
N SER A 156 -2.97 12.69 5.32
CA SER A 156 -2.71 13.55 6.48
C SER A 156 -1.44 13.15 7.22
N VAL A 157 -1.24 11.85 7.47
CA VAL A 157 -0.02 11.32 8.11
C VAL A 157 1.20 11.61 7.23
N ALA A 158 1.11 11.39 5.92
CA ALA A 158 2.18 11.71 4.98
C ALA A 158 2.56 13.19 5.05
N GLY A 159 1.58 14.08 5.00
CA GLY A 159 1.81 15.52 5.08
C GLY A 159 2.46 15.96 6.40
N LYS A 160 1.98 15.46 7.54
CA LYS A 160 2.54 15.78 8.86
C LYS A 160 3.98 15.30 9.04
N ARG A 161 4.35 14.22 8.40
CA ARG A 161 5.68 13.60 8.50
C ARG A 161 6.60 13.92 7.31
N GLU A 162 6.13 14.76 6.39
CA GLU A 162 6.86 15.15 5.17
C GLU A 162 7.27 13.93 4.32
N LEU A 163 6.40 12.92 4.26
CA LEU A 163 6.59 11.70 3.47
C LEU A 163 5.94 11.85 2.09
N GLU A 164 6.47 11.10 1.12
CA GLU A 164 5.81 10.98 -0.19
C GLU A 164 4.47 10.24 -0.06
N PHE A 165 3.49 10.70 -0.83
CA PHE A 165 2.16 10.11 -0.89
C PHE A 165 1.76 9.77 -2.33
N VAL A 166 1.38 8.52 -2.54
CA VAL A 166 0.81 8.03 -3.80
C VAL A 166 -0.68 7.81 -3.62
N ASP A 167 -1.49 8.57 -4.34
CA ASP A 167 -2.95 8.47 -4.27
C ASP A 167 -3.49 7.41 -5.24
N GLY A 168 -3.35 6.13 -4.88
CA GLY A 168 -3.88 5.01 -5.66
C GLY A 168 -5.40 5.06 -5.82
N PHE A 169 -6.12 5.63 -4.83
CA PHE A 169 -7.57 5.80 -4.88
C PHE A 169 -7.99 6.77 -5.99
N ALA A 170 -7.42 7.98 -5.99
CA ALA A 170 -7.75 8.99 -6.99
C ALA A 170 -7.23 8.61 -8.40
N ASN A 171 -6.05 8.00 -8.47
CA ASN A 171 -5.46 7.58 -9.74
C ASN A 171 -6.34 6.58 -10.49
N VAL A 172 -6.90 5.58 -9.80
CA VAL A 172 -7.81 4.61 -10.43
C VAL A 172 -9.14 5.25 -10.78
N GLN A 173 -9.72 6.09 -9.91
CA GLN A 173 -10.98 6.77 -10.20
C GLN A 173 -10.90 7.71 -11.41
N ALA A 174 -9.74 8.27 -11.69
CA ALA A 174 -9.55 9.17 -12.83
C ALA A 174 -9.40 8.43 -14.17
N GLN A 175 -9.22 7.10 -14.14
CA GLN A 175 -9.02 6.31 -15.35
C GLN A 175 -10.35 5.89 -15.99
N THR A 176 -10.43 6.02 -17.32
CA THR A 176 -11.48 5.41 -18.13
C THR A 176 -10.93 4.11 -18.68
N ALA A 177 -11.30 2.99 -18.06
CA ALA A 177 -10.86 1.67 -18.50
C ALA A 177 -11.86 1.02 -19.46
N SER A 178 -11.36 0.29 -20.44
CA SER A 178 -12.18 -0.52 -21.36
C SER A 178 -12.68 -1.81 -20.71
N GLU A 179 -12.04 -2.24 -19.64
CA GLU A 179 -12.37 -3.43 -18.84
C GLU A 179 -12.18 -3.13 -17.34
N PRO A 180 -12.83 -3.89 -16.46
CA PRO A 180 -12.72 -3.70 -15.03
C PRO A 180 -11.27 -3.83 -14.52
N HIS A 181 -10.90 -2.98 -13.56
CA HIS A 181 -9.62 -3.07 -12.87
C HIS A 181 -9.57 -4.22 -11.87
N THR A 182 -10.73 -4.74 -11.46
CA THR A 182 -10.85 -5.78 -10.43
C THR A 182 -11.58 -7.03 -10.94
N GLU A 183 -11.27 -8.18 -10.36
CA GLU A 183 -11.93 -9.45 -10.66
C GLU A 183 -13.34 -9.54 -10.05
N ASN A 184 -13.54 -8.88 -8.90
CA ASN A 184 -14.74 -9.05 -8.07
C ASN A 184 -15.13 -7.78 -7.31
N GLY A 185 -14.68 -6.63 -7.76
CA GLY A 185 -14.92 -5.33 -7.11
C GLY A 185 -13.91 -4.99 -6.01
N LEU A 186 -13.05 -5.95 -5.61
CA LEU A 186 -12.11 -5.83 -4.50
C LEU A 186 -10.67 -6.12 -4.94
N HIS A 187 -10.46 -7.28 -5.54
CA HIS A 187 -9.13 -7.77 -5.90
C HIS A 187 -8.74 -7.28 -7.29
N MET A 188 -7.66 -6.52 -7.35
CA MET A 188 -7.14 -5.99 -8.60
C MET A 188 -6.75 -7.14 -9.55
N ALA A 189 -7.21 -7.03 -10.79
CA ALA A 189 -6.92 -7.93 -11.91
C ALA A 189 -5.64 -7.50 -12.64
N ALA A 190 -5.20 -8.28 -13.62
CA ALA A 190 -4.06 -7.94 -14.47
C ALA A 190 -4.20 -6.56 -15.12
N ALA A 191 -5.38 -6.25 -15.68
CA ALA A 191 -5.68 -4.97 -16.28
C ALA A 191 -5.52 -3.81 -15.28
N GLY A 192 -5.99 -3.98 -14.05
CA GLY A 192 -5.85 -2.98 -13.00
C GLY A 192 -4.38 -2.69 -12.65
N TYR A 193 -3.56 -3.73 -12.47
CA TYR A 193 -2.13 -3.54 -12.22
C TYR A 193 -1.41 -2.91 -13.41
N HIS A 194 -1.74 -3.34 -14.64
CA HIS A 194 -1.18 -2.75 -15.85
C HIS A 194 -1.51 -1.25 -15.99
N ASN A 195 -2.76 -0.89 -15.76
CA ASN A 195 -3.22 0.50 -15.94
C ASN A 195 -2.73 1.45 -14.84
N THR A 196 -2.28 0.93 -13.70
CA THR A 196 -1.77 1.71 -12.57
C THR A 196 -0.24 1.71 -12.46
N ALA A 197 0.42 1.05 -13.39
CA ALA A 197 1.88 0.91 -13.45
C ALA A 197 2.64 2.15 -13.97
#